data_275d3d5bded7501b31ae499f61308c19
#
_entry.id   275d3d5bded7501b31ae499f61308c19
#
_cell.length_a   1.000
_cell.length_b   1.000
_cell.length_c   1.000
_cell.angle_alpha   90.00
_cell.angle_beta   90.00
_cell.angle_gamma   90.00
#
_symmetry.space_group_name_H-M   'P 1'
#
loop_
_entity.id
_entity.type
_entity.pdbx_description
1 polymer ?
#
loop_
_entity_poly.entity_id
_entity_poly.type
_entity_poly.pdbx_seq_one_letter_code
_entity_poly.pdbx_strand_id
1 'polypeptide(L)' 'MSSQKIVQVALPVRLRRLFDYRTDDLKRTPANGTRVLVPLQKRKVVGVVCGSSESSSVALSKLRQVVRVLDD' A
#
# COMPACT_ATOMS: atom_id res chain seq x y z
N MET A 1 11.27 4.56 17.79
CA MET A 1 11.25 4.67 16.34
C MET A 1 10.08 3.92 15.77
N SER A 2 9.14 4.65 15.30
CA SER A 2 8.04 3.99 14.62
C SER A 2 8.44 3.75 13.18
N SER A 3 8.16 2.59 12.67
CA SER A 3 8.27 2.33 11.25
C SER A 3 6.85 2.12 10.74
N GLN A 4 6.39 3.03 9.95
CA GLN A 4 5.08 2.91 9.34
C GLN A 4 5.18 1.90 8.21
N LYS A 5 4.67 0.70 8.45
CA LYS A 5 4.81 -0.42 7.53
C LYS A 5 3.58 -0.68 6.69
N ILE A 6 2.57 0.14 6.82
CA ILE A 6 1.30 -0.01 6.11
C ILE A 6 1.00 1.30 5.42
N VAL A 7 0.64 1.23 4.15
CA VAL A 7 0.20 2.40 3.40
C VAL A 7 -1.25 2.21 2.96
N GLN A 8 -1.97 3.30 2.91
CA GLN A 8 -3.32 3.34 2.38
C GLN A 8 -3.21 3.77 0.93
N VAL A 9 -3.75 2.96 0.04
CA VAL A 9 -3.59 3.13 -1.40
C VAL A 9 -4.95 3.29 -2.06
N ALA A 10 -5.07 4.33 -2.88
CA ALA A 10 -6.24 4.54 -3.72
C ALA A 10 -6.06 3.75 -5.01
N LEU A 11 -7.01 2.89 -5.32
CA LEU A 11 -6.96 2.01 -6.48
C LEU A 11 -8.00 2.44 -7.52
N PRO A 12 -7.75 2.17 -8.80
CA PRO A 12 -8.69 2.50 -9.87
C PRO A 12 -9.81 1.47 -9.95
N VAL A 13 -10.59 1.38 -8.88
CA VAL A 13 -11.72 0.44 -8.78
C VAL A 13 -12.95 1.22 -8.34
N ARG A 14 -14.10 0.60 -8.48
CA ARG A 14 -15.38 1.26 -8.17
C ARG A 14 -15.59 1.54 -6.70
N LEU A 15 -14.97 0.76 -5.84
CA LEU A 15 -15.12 0.96 -4.40
C LEU A 15 -14.38 2.23 -3.98
N ARG A 16 -15.10 3.12 -3.30
CA ARG A 16 -14.52 4.37 -2.84
C ARG A 16 -13.95 4.20 -1.44
N ARG A 17 -12.85 3.47 -1.38
CA ARG A 17 -12.14 3.28 -0.12
C ARG A 17 -10.67 3.11 -0.41
N LEU A 18 -9.87 3.30 0.63
CA LEU A 18 -8.45 3.05 0.55
C LEU A 18 -8.18 1.59 0.92
N PHE A 19 -7.17 1.03 0.33
CA PHE A 19 -6.76 -0.34 0.58
C PHE A 19 -5.41 -0.32 1.31
N ASP A 20 -5.29 -1.16 2.33
CA ASP A 20 -4.07 -1.24 3.12
C ASP A 20 -3.12 -2.26 2.50
N TYR A 21 -1.85 -1.86 2.38
CA TYR A 21 -0.79 -2.74 1.90
C TYR A 21 0.42 -2.62 2.80
N ARG A 22 1.18 -3.69 2.91
CA ARG A 22 2.41 -3.72 3.69
C ARG A 22 3.57 -3.20 2.87
N THR A 23 4.52 -2.57 3.54
CA THR A 23 5.72 -2.04 2.91
C THR A 23 6.98 -2.60 3.56
N ASP A 24 6.88 -3.75 4.24
CA ASP A 24 8.00 -4.34 4.97
C ASP A 24 9.20 -4.60 4.07
N ASP A 25 8.96 -4.96 2.82
CA ASP A 25 10.02 -5.29 1.88
C ASP A 25 10.64 -4.06 1.23
N LEU A 26 10.13 -2.88 1.50
CA LEU A 26 10.66 -1.64 0.95
C LEU A 26 11.67 -1.03 1.91
N LYS A 27 12.65 -0.34 1.37
CA LYS A 27 13.67 0.31 2.19
C LYS A 27 13.08 1.42 3.04
N ARG A 28 12.02 2.05 2.57
CA ARG A 28 11.33 3.11 3.31
C ARG A 28 9.88 3.18 2.83
N THR A 29 9.05 3.79 3.66
CA THR A 29 7.64 3.95 3.35
C THR A 29 7.48 4.99 2.23
N PRO A 30 6.75 4.66 1.16
CA PRO A 30 6.49 5.64 0.09
C PRO A 30 5.70 6.83 0.62
N ALA A 31 6.04 8.00 0.14
CA ALA A 31 5.34 9.23 0.52
C ALA A 31 3.97 9.29 -0.15
N ASN A 32 3.08 10.10 0.43
CA ASN A 32 1.77 10.34 -0.16
C ASN A 32 1.93 10.89 -1.58
N GLY A 33 1.09 10.43 -2.49
CA GLY A 33 1.17 10.81 -3.89
C GLY A 33 2.05 9.90 -4.74
N THR A 34 2.79 9.00 -4.11
CA THR A 34 3.66 8.07 -4.83
C THR A 34 2.80 7.00 -5.51
N ARG A 35 3.13 6.66 -6.74
CA ARG A 35 2.48 5.57 -7.44
C ARG A 35 3.18 4.26 -7.10
N VAL A 36 2.39 3.25 -6.82
CA VAL A 36 2.90 1.93 -6.43
C VAL A 36 2.15 0.85 -7.22
N LEU A 37 2.85 -0.24 -7.47
CA LEU A 37 2.24 -1.43 -8.06
C LEU A 37 1.87 -2.36 -6.92
N VAL A 38 0.59 -2.74 -6.86
CA VAL A 38 0.09 -3.57 -5.78
C VAL A 38 -0.72 -4.73 -6.34
N PRO A 39 -0.77 -5.85 -5.62
CA PRO A 39 -1.62 -6.97 -6.02
C PRO A 39 -3.07 -6.68 -5.66
N LEU A 40 -3.99 -7.02 -6.56
CA LEU A 40 -5.41 -6.93 -6.30
C LEU A 40 -6.05 -8.16 -6.92
N GLN A 41 -6.55 -9.05 -6.06
CA GLN A 41 -7.09 -10.33 -6.49
C GLN A 41 -6.02 -11.09 -7.27
N LYS A 42 -6.28 -11.45 -8.53
CA LYS A 42 -5.34 -12.24 -9.31
C LYS A 42 -4.46 -11.41 -10.25
N ARG A 43 -4.45 -10.09 -10.07
CA ARG A 43 -3.70 -9.22 -10.97
C ARG A 43 -2.98 -8.14 -10.16
N LYS A 44 -2.15 -7.39 -10.83
CA LYS A 44 -1.44 -6.25 -10.24
C LYS A 44 -1.97 -4.97 -10.85
N VAL A 45 -2.15 -3.96 -10.02
CA VAL A 45 -2.67 -2.66 -10.46
C VAL A 45 -1.81 -1.55 -9.90
N VAL A 46 -1.87 -0.40 -10.54
CA VAL A 46 -1.18 0.81 -10.07
C VAL A 46 -2.13 1.59 -9.20
N GLY A 47 -1.67 1.95 -8.01
CA GLY A 47 -2.42 2.79 -7.09
C GLY A 47 -1.58 3.96 -6.64
N VAL A 48 -2.20 4.85 -5.86
CA VAL A 48 -1.55 6.05 -5.34
C VAL A 48 -1.61 6.01 -3.82
N VAL A 49 -0.45 6.21 -3.19
CA VAL A 49 -0.36 6.24 -1.73
C VAL A 49 -1.05 7.50 -1.23
N CYS A 50 -1.98 7.34 -0.29
CA CYS A 50 -2.72 8.45 0.30
C CYS A 50 -2.44 8.63 1.78
N GLY A 51 -1.81 7.66 2.41
CA GLY A 51 -1.48 7.75 3.82
C GLY A 51 -0.66 6.55 4.25
N SER A 52 -0.24 6.56 5.51
CA SER A 52 0.51 5.46 6.08
C SER A 52 0.17 5.32 7.56
N SER A 53 0.37 4.12 8.10
CA SER A 53 0.11 3.86 9.51
C SER A 53 0.92 2.66 9.97
N GLU A 54 0.94 2.45 11.28
CA GLU A 54 1.61 1.30 11.88
C GLU A 54 0.68 0.12 12.06
N SER A 55 -0.62 0.34 11.90
CA SER A 55 -1.61 -0.70 12.14
C SER A 55 -2.73 -0.62 11.11
N SER A 56 -3.46 -1.71 11.01
CA SER A 56 -4.57 -1.83 10.08
C SER A 56 -5.70 -2.60 10.78
N SER A 57 -6.92 -2.39 10.33
CA SER A 57 -8.06 -3.21 10.76
C SER A 57 -7.97 -4.61 10.19
N VAL A 58 -7.13 -4.82 9.20
CA VAL A 58 -6.90 -6.15 8.60
C VAL A 58 -5.69 -6.76 9.28
N ALA A 59 -5.77 -8.06 9.62
CA ALA A 59 -4.64 -8.77 10.22
C ALA A 59 -3.43 -8.71 9.30
N LEU A 60 -2.24 -8.50 9.88
CA LEU A 60 -1.01 -8.39 9.09
C LEU A 60 -0.79 -9.59 8.18
N SER A 61 -1.16 -10.79 8.63
CA SER A 61 -0.99 -11.99 7.84
C SER A 61 -1.86 -12.00 6.58
N LYS A 62 -2.89 -11.17 6.53
CA LYS A 62 -3.79 -11.07 5.38
C LYS A 62 -3.49 -9.89 4.48
N LEU A 63 -2.62 -8.98 4.93
CA LEU A 63 -2.23 -7.85 4.10
C LEU A 63 -1.23 -8.30 3.03
N ARG A 64 -1.40 -7.75 1.84
CA ARG A 64 -0.49 -8.02 0.73
C ARG A 64 0.60 -6.96 0.71
N GLN A 65 1.73 -7.30 0.16
CA GLN A 65 2.86 -6.39 0.03
C GLN A 65 2.72 -5.52 -1.20
N VAL A 66 3.21 -4.28 -1.11
CA VAL A 66 3.44 -3.46 -2.29
C VAL A 66 4.48 -4.19 -3.16
N VAL A 67 4.19 -4.37 -4.43
CA VAL A 67 5.10 -5.09 -5.33
C VAL A 67 6.33 -4.22 -5.60
N ARG A 68 6.11 -2.96 -5.94
CA ARG A 68 7.22 -2.02 -6.12
C ARG A 68 6.71 -0.58 -6.20
N VAL A 69 7.61 0.36 -5.97
CA VAL A 69 7.35 1.79 -6.09
C VAL A 69 7.68 2.20 -7.51
N LEU A 70 6.76 2.92 -8.16
CA LEU A 70 6.92 3.35 -9.55
C LEU A 70 7.53 4.74 -9.67
N ASP A 71 7.37 5.57 -8.65
CA ASP A 71 7.94 6.92 -8.61
C ASP A 71 9.09 6.93 -7.60
N ASP A 72 10.25 7.25 -8.04
CA ASP A 72 11.42 7.42 -7.16
C ASP A 72 11.73 8.88 -6.96
#